data_02278c93f52d8756240c913e87645edd
#
_entry.id   02278c93f52d8756240c913e87645edd
#
_cell.length_a   1.000
_cell.length_b   1.000
_cell.length_c   1.000
_cell.angle_alpha   90.00
_cell.angle_beta   90.00
_cell.angle_gamma   90.00
#
_symmetry.space_group_name_H-M   'P 1'
#
loop_
_entity.id
_entity.type
_entity.pdbx_description
1 polymer ?
#
loop_
_entity_poly.entity_id
_entity_poly.type
_entity_poly.pdbx_seq_one_letter_code
_entity_poly.pdbx_strand_id
1 'polypeptide(L)'
;MTTPTAEGRSRPLPHHVAVIGAAGGLGQGILSVCRAAGISFTAIVRSRPERIVQVPGGSRVVVVQSLGDRPALMAAFAGADAVLAALGVTATTREHSALLSANMAAVEESMLSADVERIVMINTLLTSAPGQPASRIMRFFTWMPGTIGRGAREQQAVVDALGNGAFASLRWTLVRGGVNSRGKDEHPVASENWEGALNSYSPVSYGAMGRWMLAEAAANEFVRAAPLVSRRRT
;
A
#
# COMPACT_ATOMS: atom_id res chain seq x y z
N MET A 1 -8.58 2.13 -34.16
CA MET A 1 -7.90 1.48 -33.03
C MET A 1 -6.52 2.08 -32.92
N THR A 2 -6.38 3.11 -32.11
CA THR A 2 -5.13 3.86 -31.92
C THR A 2 -4.48 3.31 -30.64
N THR A 3 -3.39 2.60 -30.80
CA THR A 3 -2.52 2.15 -29.69
C THR A 3 -1.90 3.40 -29.07
N PRO A 4 -2.06 3.69 -27.79
CA PRO A 4 -1.34 4.80 -27.17
C PRO A 4 0.14 4.43 -27.09
N THR A 5 0.95 5.15 -27.80
CA THR A 5 2.41 5.10 -27.75
C THR A 5 2.84 5.56 -26.38
N ALA A 6 3.43 4.66 -25.60
CA ALA A 6 3.96 4.92 -24.25
C ALA A 6 5.27 5.72 -24.36
N GLU A 7 5.20 6.98 -24.74
CA GLU A 7 6.21 8.00 -24.41
C GLU A 7 5.73 8.79 -23.18
N GLY A 8 5.52 8.09 -22.08
CA GLY A 8 5.28 8.70 -20.79
C GLY A 8 6.57 9.30 -20.25
N ARG A 9 6.66 10.63 -20.23
CA ARG A 9 7.65 11.35 -19.43
C ARG A 9 7.58 10.77 -18.02
N SER A 10 8.61 10.03 -17.58
CA SER A 10 8.68 9.54 -16.22
C SER A 10 8.65 10.75 -15.28
N ARG A 11 7.57 10.92 -14.56
CA ARG A 11 7.51 11.95 -13.52
C ARG A 11 8.60 11.65 -12.50
N PRO A 12 9.27 12.67 -11.94
CA PRO A 12 10.27 12.45 -10.91
C PRO A 12 9.63 11.71 -9.74
N LEU A 13 10.39 10.76 -9.15
CA LEU A 13 9.96 10.06 -7.94
C LEU A 13 9.72 11.05 -6.80
N PRO A 14 8.91 10.69 -5.79
CA PRO A 14 8.71 11.52 -4.60
C PRO A 14 10.05 11.83 -3.92
N HIS A 15 10.21 13.02 -3.36
CA HIS A 15 11.39 13.38 -2.58
C HIS A 15 11.33 12.82 -1.17
N HIS A 16 10.13 12.77 -0.59
CA HIS A 16 9.89 12.23 0.74
C HIS A 16 8.61 11.40 0.78
N VAL A 17 8.64 10.22 1.41
CA VAL A 17 7.47 9.38 1.59
C VAL A 17 7.28 8.96 3.04
N ALA A 18 6.03 8.91 3.51
CA ALA A 18 5.68 8.29 4.77
C ALA A 18 5.24 6.84 4.54
N VAL A 19 5.82 5.88 5.26
CA VAL A 19 5.56 4.45 5.07
C VAL A 19 4.90 3.86 6.30
N ILE A 20 3.60 3.57 6.24
CA ILE A 20 2.87 2.87 7.30
C ILE A 20 3.15 1.37 7.19
N GLY A 21 3.47 0.73 8.32
CA GLY A 21 3.84 -0.68 8.35
C GLY A 21 5.29 -0.95 7.90
N ALA A 22 6.17 0.03 8.09
CA ALA A 22 7.55 0.02 7.65
C ALA A 22 8.39 -1.17 8.16
N ALA A 23 8.08 -1.73 9.34
CA ALA A 23 8.78 -2.89 9.91
C ALA A 23 8.35 -4.24 9.28
N GLY A 24 7.30 -4.26 8.45
CA GLY A 24 6.83 -5.43 7.71
C GLY A 24 7.71 -5.75 6.49
N GLY A 25 7.49 -6.92 5.86
CA GLY A 25 8.28 -7.35 4.70
C GLY A 25 8.21 -6.35 3.53
N LEU A 26 7.00 -5.96 3.12
CA LEU A 26 6.81 -4.97 2.05
C LEU A 26 7.32 -3.59 2.47
N GLY A 27 7.04 -3.17 3.73
CA GLY A 27 7.59 -1.91 4.25
C GLY A 27 9.11 -1.85 4.14
N GLN A 28 9.81 -2.90 4.56
CA GLN A 28 11.26 -3.01 4.40
C GLN A 28 11.71 -2.98 2.93
N GLY A 29 10.93 -3.62 2.04
CA GLY A 29 11.16 -3.56 0.59
C GLY A 29 11.07 -2.13 0.06
N ILE A 30 10.03 -1.38 0.44
CA ILE A 30 9.87 0.04 0.08
C ILE A 30 11.04 0.86 0.61
N LEU A 31 11.39 0.73 1.89
CA LEU A 31 12.51 1.48 2.48
C LEU A 31 13.85 1.15 1.83
N SER A 32 14.05 -0.10 1.40
CA SER A 32 15.25 -0.49 0.64
C SER A 32 15.35 0.24 -0.69
N VAL A 33 14.24 0.37 -1.40
CA VAL A 33 14.15 1.11 -2.66
C VAL A 33 14.37 2.61 -2.42
N CYS A 34 13.76 3.19 -1.37
CA CYS A 34 13.98 4.59 -1.01
C CYS A 34 15.46 4.89 -0.78
N ARG A 35 16.16 4.04 0.00
CA ARG A 35 17.60 4.19 0.23
C ARG A 35 18.41 4.12 -1.05
N ALA A 36 18.11 3.17 -1.93
CA ALA A 36 18.81 3.01 -3.19
C ALA A 36 18.61 4.18 -4.17
N ALA A 37 17.44 4.81 -4.10
CA ALA A 37 17.06 5.94 -4.97
C ALA A 37 17.31 7.32 -4.34
N GLY A 38 17.84 7.39 -3.11
CA GLY A 38 18.06 8.67 -2.41
C GLY A 38 16.76 9.37 -1.98
N ILE A 39 15.65 8.64 -1.86
CA ILE A 39 14.35 9.16 -1.42
C ILE A 39 14.34 9.20 0.11
N SER A 40 14.04 10.36 0.68
CA SER A 40 13.83 10.51 2.12
C SER A 40 12.56 9.79 2.58
N PHE A 41 12.52 9.32 3.84
CA PHE A 41 11.32 8.63 4.32
C PHE A 41 11.04 8.83 5.81
N THR A 42 9.77 8.81 6.17
CA THR A 42 9.30 8.62 7.55
C THR A 42 8.77 7.19 7.68
N ALA A 43 9.48 6.36 8.45
CA ALA A 43 9.08 4.98 8.73
C ALA A 43 8.12 4.96 9.92
N ILE A 44 6.84 4.65 9.69
CA ILE A 44 5.81 4.57 10.71
C ILE A 44 5.66 3.11 11.12
N VAL A 45 5.95 2.82 12.38
CA VAL A 45 5.94 1.47 12.96
C VAL A 45 5.13 1.45 14.24
N ARG A 46 4.47 0.33 14.54
CA ARG A 46 3.85 0.09 15.84
C ARG A 46 4.83 -0.57 16.82
N SER A 47 5.69 -1.41 16.31
CA SER A 47 6.67 -2.19 17.07
C SER A 47 7.89 -2.47 16.21
N ARG A 48 8.97 -2.88 16.86
CA ARG A 48 10.24 -3.23 16.22
C ARG A 48 10.89 -2.08 15.43
N PRO A 49 11.01 -0.86 16.02
CA PRO A 49 11.69 0.27 15.37
C PRO A 49 13.16 -0.04 15.07
N GLU A 50 13.80 -0.94 15.82
CA GLU A 50 15.16 -1.42 15.62
C GLU A 50 15.39 -2.12 14.27
N ARG A 51 14.32 -2.56 13.60
CA ARG A 51 14.40 -3.13 12.26
C ARG A 51 14.61 -2.09 11.16
N ILE A 52 14.44 -0.82 11.47
CA ILE A 52 14.56 0.25 10.49
C ILE A 52 16.01 0.73 10.42
N VAL A 53 16.65 0.46 9.30
CA VAL A 53 17.97 1.05 9.00
C VAL A 53 17.75 2.50 8.59
N GLN A 54 18.21 3.42 9.43
CA GLN A 54 18.10 4.85 9.21
C GLN A 54 19.25 5.36 8.31
N VAL A 55 18.94 6.41 7.56
CA VAL A 55 19.93 7.15 6.74
C VAL A 55 20.08 8.53 7.37
N PRO A 56 21.27 8.93 7.80
CA PRO A 56 21.48 10.26 8.37
C PRO A 56 20.98 11.36 7.43
N GLY A 57 20.17 12.27 7.95
CA GLY A 57 19.59 13.38 7.19
C GLY A 57 18.47 13.00 6.19
N GLY A 58 18.24 11.70 5.95
CA GLY A 58 17.26 11.24 4.95
C GLY A 58 16.16 10.35 5.50
N SER A 59 16.12 10.07 6.81
CA SER A 59 15.10 9.19 7.36
C SER A 59 14.72 9.52 8.79
N ARG A 60 13.45 9.27 9.12
CA ARG A 60 12.87 9.39 10.46
C ARG A 60 12.09 8.13 10.80
N VAL A 61 12.13 7.71 12.06
CA VAL A 61 11.31 6.60 12.58
C VAL A 61 10.33 7.16 13.59
N VAL A 62 9.06 6.85 13.40
CA VAL A 62 7.97 7.25 14.29
C VAL A 62 7.26 6.00 14.79
N VAL A 63 7.19 5.85 16.12
CA VAL A 63 6.44 4.76 16.75
C VAL A 63 5.04 5.25 17.05
N VAL A 64 4.03 4.64 16.41
CA VAL A 64 2.62 4.99 16.59
C VAL A 64 1.88 3.75 17.08
N GLN A 65 1.32 3.80 18.28
CA GLN A 65 0.64 2.66 18.90
C GLN A 65 -0.71 2.35 18.23
N SER A 66 -1.38 3.36 17.71
CA SER A 66 -2.66 3.25 17.02
C SER A 66 -2.71 4.12 15.76
N LEU A 67 -3.31 3.61 14.69
CA LEU A 67 -3.64 4.43 13.51
C LEU A 67 -4.79 5.42 13.77
N GLY A 68 -5.40 5.38 14.97
CA GLY A 68 -6.33 6.39 15.46
C GLY A 68 -5.66 7.58 16.13
N ASP A 69 -4.34 7.55 16.37
CA ASP A 69 -3.57 8.65 16.97
C ASP A 69 -3.30 9.74 15.92
N ARG A 70 -4.29 10.62 15.73
CA ARG A 70 -4.23 11.70 14.74
C ARG A 70 -3.03 12.63 14.91
N PRO A 71 -2.71 13.14 16.13
CA PRO A 71 -1.55 14.01 16.29
C PRO A 71 -0.24 13.35 15.90
N ALA A 72 -0.03 12.08 16.29
CA ALA A 72 1.17 11.33 15.94
C ALA A 72 1.25 11.07 14.44
N LEU A 73 0.12 10.73 13.81
CA LEU A 73 0.06 10.51 12.35
C LEU A 73 0.29 11.80 11.57
N MET A 74 -0.35 12.91 11.97
CA MET A 74 -0.15 14.21 11.32
C MET A 74 1.33 14.62 11.38
N ALA A 75 1.96 14.50 12.54
CA ALA A 75 3.40 14.77 12.67
C ALA A 75 4.27 13.83 11.84
N ALA A 76 3.83 12.55 11.70
CA ALA A 76 4.55 11.56 10.89
C ALA A 76 4.40 11.80 9.37
N PHE A 77 3.29 12.36 8.91
CA PHE A 77 3.03 12.65 7.51
C PHE A 77 3.60 14.01 7.06
N ALA A 78 3.90 14.90 7.99
CA ALA A 78 4.37 16.24 7.67
C ALA A 78 5.57 16.24 6.72
N GLY A 79 5.44 16.96 5.60
CA GLY A 79 6.45 17.09 4.56
C GLY A 79 6.57 15.90 3.62
N ALA A 80 5.69 14.91 3.69
CA ALA A 80 5.68 13.80 2.74
C ALA A 80 4.92 14.16 1.46
N ASP A 81 5.46 13.77 0.30
CA ASP A 81 4.78 13.89 -0.99
C ASP A 81 3.68 12.84 -1.14
N ALA A 82 3.84 11.69 -0.47
CA ALA A 82 2.88 10.60 -0.50
C ALA A 82 3.00 9.69 0.73
N VAL A 83 1.88 9.02 1.07
CA VAL A 83 1.83 7.93 2.05
C VAL A 83 1.80 6.59 1.33
N LEU A 84 2.64 5.65 1.75
CA LEU A 84 2.64 4.26 1.28
C LEU A 84 2.21 3.35 2.42
N ALA A 85 1.05 2.70 2.30
CA ALA A 85 0.53 1.81 3.33
C ALA A 85 0.85 0.35 2.99
N ALA A 86 1.85 -0.20 3.67
CA ALA A 86 2.34 -1.58 3.54
C ALA A 86 1.79 -2.48 4.67
N LEU A 87 0.50 -2.31 4.99
CA LEU A 87 -0.14 -3.02 6.09
C LEU A 87 -0.65 -4.38 5.63
N GLY A 88 -0.39 -5.39 6.45
CA GLY A 88 -0.96 -6.73 6.31
C GLY A 88 -1.33 -7.29 7.69
N VAL A 89 -2.33 -8.15 7.75
CA VAL A 89 -2.68 -8.84 8.99
C VAL A 89 -1.74 -10.01 9.19
N THR A 90 -1.05 -10.00 10.33
CA THR A 90 -0.17 -11.09 10.76
C THR A 90 -0.80 -11.85 11.92
N ALA A 91 -0.21 -13.00 12.30
CA ALA A 91 -0.65 -13.77 13.46
C ALA A 91 -0.63 -12.96 14.77
N THR A 92 0.20 -11.93 14.84
CA THR A 92 0.33 -11.04 16.00
C THR A 92 -0.60 -9.83 15.95
N THR A 93 -1.29 -9.58 14.83
CA THR A 93 -2.26 -8.48 14.72
C THR A 93 -3.56 -8.87 15.41
N ARG A 94 -3.73 -8.48 16.67
CA ARG A 94 -4.90 -8.82 17.49
C ARG A 94 -5.83 -7.64 17.75
N GLU A 95 -5.35 -6.42 17.61
CA GLU A 95 -6.06 -5.20 17.98
C GLU A 95 -6.62 -4.46 16.77
N HIS A 96 -7.85 -3.99 16.87
CA HIS A 96 -8.50 -3.16 15.85
C HIS A 96 -7.76 -1.84 15.61
N SER A 97 -7.12 -1.29 16.62
CA SER A 97 -6.31 -0.06 16.54
C SER A 97 -5.15 -0.12 15.54
N ALA A 98 -4.76 -1.33 15.12
CA ALA A 98 -3.70 -1.56 14.14
C ALA A 98 -4.21 -1.79 12.73
N LEU A 99 -5.52 -1.88 12.53
CA LEU A 99 -6.15 -2.17 11.26
C LEU A 99 -6.44 -0.87 10.50
N LEU A 100 -6.12 -0.86 9.21
CA LEU A 100 -6.39 0.30 8.37
C LEU A 100 -7.89 0.55 8.24
N SER A 101 -8.69 -0.51 8.01
CA SER A 101 -10.14 -0.40 7.82
C SER A 101 -10.84 0.31 8.99
N ALA A 102 -10.40 0.05 10.22
CA ALA A 102 -10.97 0.65 11.42
C ALA A 102 -10.53 2.11 11.66
N ASN A 103 -9.50 2.57 10.96
CA ASN A 103 -8.86 3.87 11.23
C ASN A 103 -8.77 4.77 9.99
N MET A 104 -9.48 4.44 8.90
CA MET A 104 -9.38 5.19 7.64
C MET A 104 -9.71 6.67 7.81
N ALA A 105 -10.76 7.02 8.57
CA ALA A 105 -11.10 8.41 8.84
C ALA A 105 -9.96 9.17 9.57
N ALA A 106 -9.34 8.55 10.57
CA ALA A 106 -8.25 9.18 11.30
C ALA A 106 -7.01 9.36 10.40
N VAL A 107 -6.72 8.38 9.54
CA VAL A 107 -5.62 8.47 8.56
C VAL A 107 -5.90 9.59 7.55
N GLU A 108 -7.13 9.67 6.99
CA GLU A 108 -7.54 10.71 6.06
C GLU A 108 -7.40 12.11 6.67
N GLU A 109 -7.99 12.32 7.84
CA GLU A 109 -7.91 13.60 8.55
C GLU A 109 -6.46 14.01 8.86
N SER A 110 -5.63 13.05 9.28
CA SER A 110 -4.22 13.31 9.59
C SER A 110 -3.40 13.64 8.34
N MET A 111 -3.70 12.99 7.20
CA MET A 111 -3.06 13.28 5.93
C MET A 111 -3.44 14.69 5.44
N LEU A 112 -4.74 15.03 5.44
CA LEU A 112 -5.22 16.35 5.03
C LEU A 112 -4.67 17.46 5.93
N SER A 113 -4.59 17.23 7.25
CA SER A 113 -4.00 18.17 8.18
C SER A 113 -2.49 18.36 8.01
N ALA A 114 -1.83 17.43 7.33
CA ALA A 114 -0.41 17.49 6.97
C ALA A 114 -0.17 17.94 5.52
N ASP A 115 -1.22 18.38 4.80
CA ASP A 115 -1.20 18.75 3.37
C ASP A 115 -0.73 17.59 2.46
N VAL A 116 -1.05 16.34 2.82
CA VAL A 116 -0.70 15.15 2.04
C VAL A 116 -1.96 14.50 1.48
N GLU A 117 -2.15 14.56 0.16
CA GLU A 117 -3.35 14.00 -0.48
C GLU A 117 -3.13 12.63 -1.14
N ARG A 118 -1.88 12.21 -1.35
CA ARG A 118 -1.56 11.00 -2.12
C ARG A 118 -1.32 9.80 -1.20
N ILE A 119 -2.09 8.70 -1.39
CA ILE A 119 -1.87 7.44 -0.70
C ILE A 119 -1.89 6.25 -1.65
N VAL A 120 -0.92 5.35 -1.54
CA VAL A 120 -0.86 4.07 -2.27
C VAL A 120 -0.86 2.95 -1.25
N MET A 121 -1.85 2.07 -1.32
CA MET A 121 -2.08 1.01 -0.33
C MET A 121 -1.97 -0.35 -0.97
N ILE A 122 -1.36 -1.32 -0.28
CA ILE A 122 -1.36 -2.72 -0.71
C ILE A 122 -2.62 -3.44 -0.22
N ASN A 123 -3.18 -4.26 -1.09
CA ASN A 123 -4.23 -5.21 -0.78
C ASN A 123 -3.94 -6.55 -1.50
N THR A 124 -4.71 -7.58 -1.19
CA THR A 124 -4.59 -8.86 -1.88
C THR A 124 -5.23 -8.83 -3.27
N LEU A 125 -4.63 -9.56 -4.20
CA LEU A 125 -5.20 -9.77 -5.54
C LEU A 125 -6.53 -10.54 -5.54
N LEU A 126 -6.94 -11.11 -4.41
CA LEU A 126 -8.20 -11.87 -4.29
C LEU A 126 -9.44 -10.99 -4.11
N THR A 127 -9.26 -9.73 -3.71
CA THR A 127 -10.38 -8.78 -3.57
C THR A 127 -10.90 -8.30 -4.93
N SER A 128 -12.18 -7.95 -4.99
CA SER A 128 -12.75 -7.20 -6.09
C SER A 128 -12.34 -5.72 -6.04
N ALA A 129 -12.63 -4.95 -7.05
CA ALA A 129 -12.47 -3.50 -6.99
C ALA A 129 -13.51 -2.88 -6.04
N PRO A 130 -13.24 -1.71 -5.44
CA PRO A 130 -14.23 -0.97 -4.64
C PRO A 130 -15.54 -0.76 -5.39
N GLY A 131 -16.66 -0.93 -4.69
CA GLY A 131 -18.00 -0.85 -5.28
C GLY A 131 -18.46 -2.11 -6.01
N GLN A 132 -17.60 -3.12 -6.17
CA GLN A 132 -17.96 -4.41 -6.76
C GLN A 132 -18.21 -5.46 -5.67
N PRO A 133 -19.10 -6.44 -5.92
CA PRO A 133 -19.33 -7.54 -4.97
C PRO A 133 -18.04 -8.31 -4.68
N ALA A 134 -17.86 -8.74 -3.45
CA ALA A 134 -16.72 -9.56 -3.05
C ALA A 134 -16.65 -10.85 -3.91
N SER A 135 -15.46 -11.19 -4.37
CA SER A 135 -15.22 -12.40 -5.15
C SER A 135 -15.61 -13.66 -4.37
N ARG A 136 -16.01 -14.74 -5.08
CA ARG A 136 -16.38 -16.02 -4.43
C ARG A 136 -15.23 -16.57 -3.57
N ILE A 137 -14.00 -16.43 -4.04
CA ILE A 137 -12.80 -16.85 -3.31
C ILE A 137 -12.63 -16.01 -2.04
N MET A 138 -12.79 -14.70 -2.14
CA MET A 138 -12.68 -13.80 -0.99
C MET A 138 -13.74 -14.08 0.06
N ARG A 139 -14.99 -14.31 -0.37
CA ARG A 139 -16.10 -14.73 0.52
C ARG A 139 -15.77 -16.03 1.26
N PHE A 140 -15.18 -17.01 0.59
CA PHE A 140 -14.72 -18.24 1.23
C PHE A 140 -13.65 -17.95 2.30
N PHE A 141 -12.62 -17.15 1.98
CA PHE A 141 -11.57 -16.82 2.92
C PHE A 141 -12.06 -15.99 4.11
N THR A 142 -13.02 -15.08 3.93
CA THR A 142 -13.60 -14.31 5.05
C THR A 142 -14.35 -15.18 6.06
N TRP A 143 -14.87 -16.33 5.61
CA TRP A 143 -15.54 -17.30 6.48
C TRP A 143 -14.56 -18.18 7.27
N MET A 144 -13.30 -18.30 6.85
CA MET A 144 -12.30 -19.13 7.55
C MET A 144 -11.99 -18.58 8.95
N PRO A 145 -11.76 -19.49 9.94
CA PRO A 145 -11.33 -19.09 11.28
C PRO A 145 -9.86 -18.64 11.31
N GLY A 146 -9.45 -18.06 12.42
CA GLY A 146 -8.07 -17.72 12.71
C GLY A 146 -7.51 -16.54 11.90
N THR A 147 -6.21 -16.55 11.68
CA THR A 147 -5.48 -15.43 11.06
C THR A 147 -5.84 -15.24 9.60
N ILE A 148 -6.10 -16.32 8.86
CA ILE A 148 -6.48 -16.26 7.44
C ILE A 148 -7.79 -15.49 7.28
N GLY A 149 -8.83 -15.89 8.03
CA GLY A 149 -10.13 -15.22 7.94
C GLY A 149 -10.08 -13.77 8.45
N ARG A 150 -9.31 -13.49 9.52
CA ARG A 150 -9.11 -12.11 9.97
C ARG A 150 -8.43 -11.27 8.90
N GLY A 151 -7.38 -11.80 8.27
CA GLY A 151 -6.69 -11.14 7.17
C GLY A 151 -7.62 -10.85 6.00
N ALA A 152 -8.41 -11.85 5.59
CA ALA A 152 -9.38 -11.71 4.51
C ALA A 152 -10.46 -10.65 4.85
N ARG A 153 -10.99 -10.66 6.08
CA ARG A 153 -11.98 -9.66 6.52
C ARG A 153 -11.41 -8.25 6.52
N GLU A 154 -10.19 -8.05 6.99
CA GLU A 154 -9.53 -6.74 6.96
C GLU A 154 -9.32 -6.25 5.52
N GLN A 155 -8.81 -7.11 4.65
CA GLN A 155 -8.60 -6.77 3.23
C GLN A 155 -9.91 -6.40 2.54
N GLN A 156 -10.99 -7.15 2.82
CA GLN A 156 -12.31 -6.85 2.27
C GLN A 156 -12.91 -5.57 2.87
N ALA A 157 -12.76 -5.36 4.17
CA ALA A 157 -13.26 -4.16 4.85
C ALA A 157 -12.64 -2.86 4.30
N VAL A 158 -11.36 -2.86 3.93
CA VAL A 158 -10.72 -1.72 3.24
C VAL A 158 -11.38 -1.46 1.89
N VAL A 159 -11.64 -2.52 1.10
CA VAL A 159 -12.32 -2.40 -0.21
C VAL A 159 -13.72 -1.86 -0.06
N ASP A 160 -14.49 -2.40 0.90
CA ASP A 160 -15.88 -1.98 1.17
C ASP A 160 -15.93 -0.53 1.63
N ALA A 161 -15.00 -0.11 2.51
CA ALA A 161 -14.91 1.27 2.97
C ALA A 161 -14.62 2.24 1.83
N LEU A 162 -13.69 1.91 0.92
CA LEU A 162 -13.41 2.72 -0.27
C LEU A 162 -14.63 2.79 -1.19
N GLY A 163 -15.34 1.67 -1.38
CA GLY A 163 -16.58 1.63 -2.16
C GLY A 163 -17.71 2.48 -1.56
N ASN A 164 -17.69 2.68 -0.24
CA ASN A 164 -18.62 3.51 0.51
C ASN A 164 -18.12 4.95 0.73
N GLY A 165 -17.08 5.38 0.03
CA GLY A 165 -16.61 6.76 0.01
C GLY A 165 -15.51 7.10 1.02
N ALA A 166 -14.90 6.14 1.71
CA ALA A 166 -13.71 6.42 2.50
C ALA A 166 -12.58 6.95 1.60
N PHE A 167 -11.76 7.85 2.14
CA PHE A 167 -10.68 8.54 1.40
C PHE A 167 -11.19 9.36 0.19
N ALA A 168 -12.45 9.84 0.24
CA ALA A 168 -13.03 10.62 -0.85
C ALA A 168 -12.23 11.90 -1.14
N SER A 169 -11.58 12.49 -0.14
CA SER A 169 -10.75 13.69 -0.27
C SER A 169 -9.33 13.38 -0.74
N LEU A 170 -8.92 12.10 -0.75
CA LEU A 170 -7.56 11.69 -1.10
C LEU A 170 -7.46 11.18 -2.54
N ARG A 171 -6.26 11.26 -3.08
CA ARG A 171 -5.84 10.59 -4.32
C ARG A 171 -5.30 9.20 -3.99
N TRP A 172 -6.20 8.26 -3.70
CA TRP A 172 -5.81 6.91 -3.32
C TRP A 172 -5.60 5.99 -4.52
N THR A 173 -4.70 5.00 -4.36
CA THR A 173 -4.57 3.81 -5.22
C THR A 173 -4.56 2.57 -4.33
N LEU A 174 -5.43 1.60 -4.60
CA LEU A 174 -5.46 0.32 -3.90
C LEU A 174 -4.82 -0.76 -4.76
N VAL A 175 -3.56 -1.09 -4.49
CA VAL A 175 -2.80 -2.09 -5.24
C VAL A 175 -3.29 -3.48 -4.88
N ARG A 176 -4.04 -4.13 -5.77
CA ARG A 176 -4.42 -5.54 -5.60
C ARG A 176 -3.29 -6.42 -6.13
N GLY A 177 -2.35 -6.77 -5.26
CA GLY A 177 -1.09 -7.37 -5.67
C GLY A 177 -0.74 -8.68 -4.98
N GLY A 178 -0.04 -9.55 -5.70
CA GLY A 178 0.64 -10.71 -5.14
C GLY A 178 2.07 -10.36 -4.78
N VAL A 179 2.40 -10.35 -3.49
CA VAL A 179 3.75 -10.03 -3.02
C VAL A 179 4.18 -10.94 -1.87
N ASN A 180 5.40 -11.44 -1.90
CA ASN A 180 6.00 -12.17 -0.78
C ASN A 180 7.54 -12.19 -0.86
N SER A 181 8.18 -12.79 0.17
CA SER A 181 9.64 -12.87 0.27
C SER A 181 10.30 -13.80 -0.78
N ARG A 182 9.53 -14.67 -1.43
CA ARG A 182 9.99 -15.59 -2.47
C ARG A 182 9.59 -15.13 -3.87
N GLY A 183 8.91 -14.00 -3.97
CA GLY A 183 8.52 -13.39 -5.24
C GLY A 183 9.73 -13.03 -6.09
N LYS A 184 9.58 -13.10 -7.41
CA LYS A 184 10.66 -12.71 -8.30
C LYS A 184 10.83 -11.20 -8.33
N ASP A 185 12.08 -10.75 -8.46
CA ASP A 185 12.42 -9.34 -8.60
C ASP A 185 12.29 -8.89 -10.06
N GLU A 186 11.10 -9.06 -10.61
CA GLU A 186 10.72 -8.63 -11.96
C GLU A 186 9.86 -7.37 -11.86
N HIS A 187 9.90 -6.54 -12.89
CA HIS A 187 9.06 -5.34 -12.94
C HIS A 187 7.58 -5.73 -13.02
N PRO A 188 6.73 -5.34 -12.03
CA PRO A 188 5.32 -5.67 -12.06
C PRO A 188 4.62 -4.89 -13.18
N VAL A 189 3.55 -5.46 -13.70
CA VAL A 189 2.62 -4.79 -14.60
C VAL A 189 1.27 -4.64 -13.94
N ALA A 190 0.57 -3.58 -14.26
CA ALA A 190 -0.75 -3.26 -13.74
C ALA A 190 -1.83 -3.46 -14.81
N SER A 191 -3.02 -3.85 -14.39
CA SER A 191 -4.23 -3.89 -15.21
C SER A 191 -5.45 -3.63 -14.34
N GLU A 192 -6.47 -3.00 -14.87
CA GLU A 192 -7.75 -2.85 -14.19
C GLU A 192 -8.51 -4.18 -14.09
N ASN A 193 -8.30 -5.07 -15.04
CA ASN A 193 -8.98 -6.34 -15.17
C ASN A 193 -8.01 -7.53 -15.06
N TRP A 194 -8.56 -8.74 -14.85
CA TRP A 194 -7.83 -10.02 -14.82
C TRP A 194 -7.42 -10.52 -16.23
N GLU A 195 -7.45 -9.68 -17.22
CA GLU A 195 -7.23 -10.04 -18.60
C GLU A 195 -5.78 -9.84 -19.06
N GLY A 196 -5.41 -10.53 -20.10
CA GLY A 196 -4.14 -10.33 -20.80
C GLY A 196 -2.93 -10.91 -20.10
N ALA A 197 -1.89 -10.13 -19.96
CA ALA A 197 -0.56 -10.56 -19.53
C ALA A 197 -0.41 -10.77 -18.01
N LEU A 198 -1.44 -10.56 -17.20
CA LEU A 198 -1.33 -10.70 -15.75
C LEU A 198 -1.53 -12.15 -15.31
N ASN A 199 -0.60 -12.64 -14.52
CA ASN A 199 -0.72 -13.90 -13.81
C ASN A 199 -0.97 -13.61 -12.33
N SER A 200 -2.22 -13.75 -11.90
CA SER A 200 -2.69 -13.43 -10.57
C SER A 200 -2.02 -14.20 -9.44
N TYR A 201 -1.43 -15.34 -9.74
CA TYR A 201 -0.75 -16.20 -8.76
C TYR A 201 0.78 -16.07 -8.80
N SER A 202 1.31 -15.11 -9.54
CA SER A 202 2.75 -14.92 -9.67
C SER A 202 3.20 -13.76 -8.80
N PRO A 203 3.61 -14.01 -7.54
CA PRO A 203 4.04 -12.94 -6.66
C PRO A 203 5.35 -12.32 -7.16
N VAL A 204 5.47 -11.02 -6.94
CA VAL A 204 6.71 -10.27 -7.08
C VAL A 204 7.40 -10.11 -5.74
N SER A 205 8.68 -9.77 -5.75
CA SER A 205 9.43 -9.47 -4.54
C SER A 205 8.91 -8.21 -3.84
N TYR A 206 9.21 -8.08 -2.54
CA TYR A 206 8.91 -6.86 -1.80
C TYR A 206 9.55 -5.62 -2.41
N GLY A 207 10.78 -5.73 -2.92
CA GLY A 207 11.48 -4.64 -3.60
C GLY A 207 10.80 -4.25 -4.92
N ALA A 208 10.43 -5.22 -5.74
CA ALA A 208 9.73 -4.97 -7.00
C ALA A 208 8.40 -4.27 -6.79
N MET A 209 7.59 -4.72 -5.82
CA MET A 209 6.33 -4.05 -5.46
C MET A 209 6.58 -2.66 -4.89
N GLY A 210 7.61 -2.50 -4.06
CA GLY A 210 8.01 -1.20 -3.52
C GLY A 210 8.37 -0.20 -4.62
N ARG A 211 9.15 -0.61 -5.63
CA ARG A 211 9.47 0.23 -6.82
C ARG A 211 8.19 0.65 -7.55
N TRP A 212 7.28 -0.29 -7.78
CA TRP A 212 6.02 0.00 -8.46
C TRP A 212 5.17 0.99 -7.67
N MET A 213 5.02 0.80 -6.36
CA MET A 213 4.23 1.70 -5.49
C MET A 213 4.81 3.12 -5.46
N LEU A 214 6.13 3.25 -5.42
CA LEU A 214 6.82 4.55 -5.48
C LEU A 214 6.62 5.23 -6.85
N ALA A 215 6.74 4.47 -7.94
CA ALA A 215 6.48 4.97 -9.28
C ALA A 215 5.03 5.44 -9.45
N GLU A 216 4.05 4.66 -8.95
CA GLU A 216 2.63 5.02 -8.98
C GLU A 216 2.31 6.24 -8.11
N ALA A 217 2.99 6.39 -6.96
CA ALA A 217 2.84 7.57 -6.12
C ALA A 217 3.19 8.87 -6.89
N ALA A 218 4.19 8.81 -7.77
CA ALA A 218 4.58 9.92 -8.64
C ALA A 218 3.71 10.05 -9.89
N ALA A 219 3.44 8.92 -10.56
CA ALA A 219 2.75 8.89 -11.85
C ALA A 219 1.28 9.32 -11.74
N ASN A 220 0.61 8.95 -10.63
CA ASN A 220 -0.84 9.15 -10.44
C ASN A 220 -1.68 8.53 -11.59
N GLU A 221 -1.26 7.38 -12.10
CA GLU A 221 -1.93 6.70 -13.21
C GLU A 221 -3.25 6.05 -12.76
N PHE A 222 -3.25 5.51 -11.53
CA PHE A 222 -4.40 4.79 -10.96
C PHE A 222 -5.02 5.52 -9.78
N VAL A 223 -5.25 6.83 -9.90
CA VAL A 223 -5.91 7.62 -8.84
C VAL A 223 -7.38 7.21 -8.70
N ARG A 224 -7.80 6.92 -7.47
CA ARG A 224 -9.12 6.39 -7.10
C ARG A 224 -9.46 5.10 -7.83
N ALA A 225 -8.44 4.29 -8.08
CA ALA A 225 -8.55 3.01 -8.76
C ALA A 225 -7.88 1.88 -7.97
N ALA A 226 -8.22 0.66 -8.33
CA ALA A 226 -7.72 -0.54 -7.67
C ALA A 226 -7.12 -1.52 -8.69
N PRO A 227 -5.96 -1.20 -9.31
CA PRO A 227 -5.35 -2.05 -10.31
C PRO A 227 -4.90 -3.39 -9.74
N LEU A 228 -4.97 -4.42 -10.57
CA LEU A 228 -4.27 -5.68 -10.33
C LEU A 228 -2.81 -5.50 -10.72
N VAL A 229 -1.92 -5.79 -9.79
CA VAL A 229 -0.47 -5.65 -9.98
C VAL A 229 0.22 -6.97 -9.74
N SER A 230 0.85 -7.50 -10.76
CA SER A 230 1.44 -8.83 -10.74
C SER A 230 2.60 -8.92 -11.74
N ARG A 231 3.26 -10.06 -11.76
CA ARG A 231 4.29 -10.35 -12.73
C ARG A 231 3.69 -10.55 -14.13
N ARG A 232 4.40 -10.09 -15.18
CA ARG A 232 4.00 -10.35 -16.57
C ARG A 232 3.97 -11.86 -16.81
N ARG A 233 2.94 -12.33 -17.51
CA ARG A 233 2.88 -13.70 -17.99
C ARG A 233 3.83 -13.83 -19.19
N THR A 234 4.81 -14.72 -19.08
CA THR A 234 5.66 -15.16 -20.20
C THR A 234 4.98 -16.28 -20.94
#